data_f0ed7e73d9a763b3f491c3b46ef3c93e
#
_entry.id   f0ed7e73d9a763b3f491c3b46ef3c93e
#
_cell.length_a   1.000
_cell.length_b   1.000
_cell.length_c   1.000
_cell.angle_alpha   90.00
_cell.angle_beta   90.00
_cell.angle_gamma   90.00
#
_symmetry.space_group_name_H-M   'P 1'
#
loop_
_entity.id
_entity.type
_entity.pdbx_description
1 polymer ?
#
loop_
_entity_poly.entity_id
_entity_poly.type
_entity_poly.pdbx_seq_one_letter_code
_entity_poly.pdbx_strand_id
1 'polypeptide(L)'
;MSLLKRLAGKSSEEQREKVQVSGAFRAAQRRLLVRLAEEVDPKDINSAEGTGQGNGELRKKVVRIVDSFLTENSGLSGAEQERLREEVLNEVFGYGPIQPLIDDESVSEIMVNGPDVVYAERRGRIELTDVVFADDEHVKRVLDRIVSPLGRRID
;
A
#
# COMPACT_ATOMS: atom_id res chain seq x y z
N MET A 1 18.19 -23.26 -19.67
CA MET A 1 17.33 -22.45 -18.80
C MET A 1 17.49 -22.91 -17.37
N SER A 2 17.90 -22.02 -16.51
CA SER A 2 18.07 -22.37 -15.09
C SER A 2 16.72 -22.57 -14.42
N LEU A 3 16.67 -23.47 -13.45
CA LEU A 3 15.51 -23.74 -12.60
C LEU A 3 14.96 -22.45 -11.95
N LEU A 4 15.85 -21.51 -11.67
CA LEU A 4 15.53 -20.19 -11.10
C LEU A 4 14.67 -19.33 -12.03
N LYS A 5 14.87 -19.41 -13.35
CA LYS A 5 14.03 -18.69 -14.33
C LYS A 5 12.63 -19.29 -14.43
N ARG A 6 12.48 -20.60 -14.24
CA ARG A 6 11.17 -21.27 -14.21
C ARG A 6 10.38 -20.93 -12.94
N LEU A 7 11.06 -20.88 -11.80
CA LEU A 7 10.44 -20.51 -10.52
C LEU A 7 10.08 -19.02 -10.47
N ALA A 8 10.94 -18.16 -11.01
CA ALA A 8 10.63 -16.72 -11.13
C ALA A 8 9.49 -16.46 -12.13
N GLY A 9 9.40 -17.25 -13.21
CA GLY A 9 8.29 -17.15 -14.17
C GLY A 9 6.95 -17.57 -13.57
N LYS A 10 6.91 -18.68 -12.83
CA LYS A 10 5.70 -19.16 -12.16
C LYS A 10 5.23 -18.22 -11.05
N SER A 11 6.13 -17.72 -10.23
CA SER A 11 5.75 -16.79 -9.17
C SER A 11 5.27 -15.44 -9.72
N SER A 12 5.85 -14.98 -10.83
CA SER A 12 5.40 -13.72 -11.45
C SER A 12 4.07 -13.86 -12.19
N GLU A 13 3.75 -15.03 -12.73
CA GLU A 13 2.43 -15.28 -13.33
C GLU A 13 1.34 -15.45 -12.27
N GLU A 14 1.59 -16.20 -11.21
CA GLU A 14 0.69 -16.31 -10.07
C GLU A 14 0.49 -14.97 -9.36
N GLN A 15 1.53 -14.15 -9.28
CA GLN A 15 1.45 -12.82 -8.72
C GLN A 15 0.72 -11.84 -9.64
N ARG A 16 0.86 -11.98 -10.96
CA ARG A 16 0.09 -11.21 -11.94
C ARG A 16 -1.39 -11.55 -11.88
N GLU A 17 -1.76 -12.79 -11.67
CA GLU A 17 -3.16 -13.20 -11.46
C GLU A 17 -3.73 -12.59 -10.18
N LYS A 18 -2.93 -12.52 -9.09
CA LYS A 18 -3.33 -11.86 -7.84
C LYS A 18 -3.44 -10.34 -7.96
N VAL A 19 -2.73 -9.73 -8.89
CA VAL A 19 -2.70 -8.27 -9.12
C VAL A 19 -3.73 -7.84 -10.16
N GLN A 20 -4.33 -8.77 -10.92
CA GLN A 20 -5.39 -8.44 -11.87
C GLN A 20 -6.68 -8.09 -11.13
N VAL A 21 -6.73 -6.84 -10.73
CA VAL A 21 -7.95 -6.25 -10.20
C VAL A 21 -8.79 -5.71 -11.36
N SER A 22 -10.09 -5.78 -11.22
CA SER A 22 -11.03 -5.31 -12.22
C SER A 22 -10.89 -3.79 -12.45
N GLY A 23 -11.33 -3.31 -13.62
CA GLY A 23 -11.43 -1.87 -13.87
C GLY A 23 -12.35 -1.18 -12.87
N ALA A 24 -13.38 -1.87 -12.39
CA ALA A 24 -14.27 -1.39 -11.34
C ALA A 24 -13.52 -1.16 -10.02
N PHE A 25 -12.58 -2.03 -9.67
CA PHE A 25 -11.73 -1.89 -8.49
C PHE A 25 -10.87 -0.61 -8.58
N ARG A 26 -10.21 -0.39 -9.71
CA ARG A 26 -9.35 0.78 -9.92
C ARG A 26 -10.16 2.09 -9.86
N ALA A 27 -11.34 2.10 -10.47
CA ALA A 27 -12.23 3.24 -10.43
C ALA A 27 -12.74 3.50 -9.01
N ALA A 28 -13.11 2.46 -8.28
CA ALA A 28 -13.54 2.55 -6.89
C ALA A 28 -12.41 3.08 -5.99
N GLN A 29 -11.20 2.60 -6.18
CA GLN A 29 -10.03 3.06 -5.43
C GLN A 29 -9.81 4.56 -5.59
N ARG A 30 -9.88 5.07 -6.82
CA ARG A 30 -9.73 6.50 -7.10
C ARG A 30 -10.83 7.33 -6.46
N ARG A 31 -12.09 6.89 -6.58
CA ARG A 31 -13.23 7.61 -5.99
C ARG A 31 -13.16 7.63 -4.47
N LEU A 32 -12.75 6.53 -3.85
CA LEU A 32 -12.61 6.44 -2.40
C LEU A 32 -11.51 7.38 -1.89
N LEU A 33 -10.37 7.43 -2.57
CA LEU A 33 -9.28 8.33 -2.20
C LEU A 33 -9.68 9.80 -2.32
N VAL A 34 -10.44 10.16 -3.37
CA VAL A 34 -10.98 11.51 -3.54
C VAL A 34 -11.95 11.85 -2.39
N ARG A 35 -12.85 10.94 -2.06
CA ARG A 35 -13.81 11.12 -0.97
C ARG A 35 -13.11 11.32 0.38
N LEU A 36 -12.06 10.53 0.64
CA LEU A 36 -11.26 10.70 1.85
C LEU A 36 -10.54 12.04 1.89
N ALA A 37 -10.00 12.50 0.76
CA ALA A 37 -9.35 13.80 0.67
C ALA A 37 -10.31 14.96 0.92
N GLU A 38 -11.60 14.81 0.56
CA GLU A 38 -12.63 15.82 0.80
C GLU A 38 -13.13 15.84 2.25
N GLU A 39 -13.22 14.66 2.89
CA GLU A 39 -13.83 14.52 4.22
C GLU A 39 -12.82 14.52 5.37
N VAL A 40 -11.54 14.26 5.09
CA VAL A 40 -10.47 14.20 6.08
C VAL A 40 -9.42 15.25 5.77
N ASP A 41 -9.09 16.07 6.76
CA ASP A 41 -8.04 17.08 6.61
C ASP A 41 -6.67 16.39 6.58
N PRO A 42 -5.84 16.65 5.55
CA PRO A 42 -4.48 16.14 5.51
C PRO A 42 -3.64 16.48 6.74
N LYS A 43 -3.92 17.60 7.38
CA LYS A 43 -3.24 18.00 8.63
C LYS A 43 -3.53 17.04 9.78
N ASP A 44 -4.74 16.50 9.84
CA ASP A 44 -5.11 15.53 10.87
C ASP A 44 -4.37 14.20 10.68
N ILE A 45 -4.15 13.81 9.43
CA ILE A 45 -3.36 12.62 9.10
C ILE A 45 -1.88 12.82 9.47
N ASN A 46 -1.33 13.98 9.11
CA ASN A 46 0.09 14.27 9.34
C ASN A 46 0.42 14.52 10.82
N SER A 47 -0.48 15.15 11.58
CA SER A 47 -0.27 15.41 13.01
C SER A 47 -0.35 14.12 13.84
N ALA A 48 -0.96 13.10 13.30
CA ALA A 48 -1.13 11.82 13.95
C ALA A 48 0.10 10.89 13.80
N GLU A 49 1.08 11.28 13.00
CA GLU A 49 2.27 10.46 12.70
C GLU A 49 3.26 10.32 13.86
N GLY A 50 3.04 10.96 14.97
CA GLY A 50 4.00 10.93 16.09
C GLY A 50 3.64 10.05 17.26
N THR A 51 2.38 9.68 17.41
CA THR A 51 1.94 8.91 18.58
C THR A 51 0.83 7.96 18.17
N GLY A 52 1.11 6.69 18.20
CA GLY A 52 0.15 5.64 17.86
C GLY A 52 -1.16 5.66 18.68
N GLN A 53 -1.33 6.61 19.58
CA GLN A 53 -2.52 6.76 20.43
C GLN A 53 -3.44 7.91 20.01
N GLY A 54 -2.92 8.91 19.29
CA GLY A 54 -3.71 10.06 18.84
C GLY A 54 -4.63 9.78 17.66
N ASN A 55 -4.53 8.59 17.07
CA ASN A 55 -5.19 8.22 15.83
C ASN A 55 -6.50 7.48 15.98
N GLY A 56 -6.92 7.16 17.19
CA GLY A 56 -8.10 6.34 17.40
C GLY A 56 -9.37 6.92 16.78
N GLU A 57 -9.63 8.19 16.96
CA GLU A 57 -10.82 8.86 16.41
C GLU A 57 -10.72 9.06 14.91
N LEU A 58 -9.55 9.47 14.40
CA LEU A 58 -9.32 9.62 12.97
C LEU A 58 -9.43 8.28 12.26
N ARG A 59 -8.83 7.24 12.82
CA ARG A 59 -8.91 5.89 12.26
C ARG A 59 -10.35 5.40 12.20
N LYS A 60 -11.14 5.60 13.24
CA LYS A 60 -12.57 5.26 13.26
C LYS A 60 -13.34 6.01 12.18
N LYS A 61 -13.06 7.30 12.00
CA LYS A 61 -13.68 8.12 10.97
C LYS A 61 -13.36 7.60 9.58
N VAL A 62 -12.09 7.30 9.29
CA VAL A 62 -11.65 6.77 7.99
C VAL A 62 -12.28 5.40 7.73
N VAL A 63 -12.28 4.52 8.73
CA VAL A 63 -12.90 3.19 8.60
C VAL A 63 -14.39 3.31 8.29
N ARG A 64 -15.11 4.23 8.93
CA ARG A 64 -16.54 4.48 8.65
C ARG A 64 -16.77 4.95 7.22
N ILE A 65 -15.90 5.86 6.72
CA ILE A 65 -15.99 6.35 5.34
C ILE A 65 -15.76 5.21 4.36
N VAL A 66 -14.73 4.40 4.61
CA VAL A 66 -14.41 3.23 3.76
C VAL A 66 -15.56 2.23 3.76
N ASP A 67 -16.10 1.89 4.92
CA ASP A 67 -17.21 0.92 5.03
C ASP A 67 -18.47 1.43 4.35
N SER A 68 -18.81 2.71 4.52
CA SER A 68 -19.95 3.32 3.81
C SER A 68 -19.76 3.28 2.31
N PHE A 69 -18.58 3.61 1.83
CA PHE A 69 -18.25 3.57 0.41
C PHE A 69 -18.38 2.16 -0.16
N LEU A 70 -17.86 1.15 0.54
CA LEU A 70 -17.94 -0.24 0.10
C LEU A 70 -19.38 -0.76 0.06
N THR A 71 -20.21 -0.33 1.01
CA THR A 71 -21.63 -0.68 1.03
C THR A 71 -22.38 -0.08 -0.17
N GLU A 72 -22.05 1.16 -0.56
CA GLU A 72 -22.63 1.83 -1.71
C GLU A 72 -22.16 1.28 -3.05
N ASN A 73 -20.99 0.63 -3.10
CA ASN A 73 -20.37 0.12 -4.32
C ASN A 73 -20.44 -1.42 -4.38
N SER A 74 -21.65 -1.93 -4.62
CA SER A 74 -21.95 -3.36 -4.66
C SER A 74 -21.38 -4.09 -5.88
N GLY A 75 -20.71 -3.40 -6.81
CA GLY A 75 -20.09 -4.00 -7.99
C GLY A 75 -18.77 -4.70 -7.73
N LEU A 76 -18.24 -4.62 -6.51
CA LEU A 76 -16.99 -5.28 -6.13
C LEU A 76 -17.26 -6.63 -5.47
N SER A 77 -16.44 -7.63 -5.78
CA SER A 77 -16.48 -8.91 -5.07
C SER A 77 -16.06 -8.73 -3.61
N GLY A 78 -16.40 -9.69 -2.75
CA GLY A 78 -15.99 -9.66 -1.34
C GLY A 78 -14.47 -9.57 -1.18
N ALA A 79 -13.72 -10.29 -2.01
CA ALA A 79 -12.26 -10.26 -2.02
C ALA A 79 -11.71 -8.88 -2.44
N GLU A 80 -12.34 -8.26 -3.44
CA GLU A 80 -11.96 -6.92 -3.89
C GLU A 80 -12.28 -5.85 -2.84
N GLN A 81 -13.40 -5.97 -2.14
CA GLN A 81 -13.75 -5.07 -1.04
C GLN A 81 -12.73 -5.14 0.10
N GLU A 82 -12.36 -6.34 0.51
CA GLU A 82 -11.36 -6.57 1.55
C GLU A 82 -9.99 -6.00 1.16
N ARG A 83 -9.60 -6.23 -0.07
CA ARG A 83 -8.34 -5.72 -0.62
C ARG A 83 -8.33 -4.19 -0.70
N LEU A 84 -9.42 -3.59 -1.16
CA LEU A 84 -9.54 -2.14 -1.23
C LEU A 84 -9.46 -1.50 0.16
N ARG A 85 -10.14 -2.09 1.13
CA ARG A 85 -10.07 -1.65 2.53
C ARG A 85 -8.62 -1.66 3.03
N GLU A 86 -7.93 -2.76 2.86
CA GLU A 86 -6.56 -2.93 3.31
C GLU A 86 -5.60 -1.95 2.62
N GLU A 87 -5.68 -1.82 1.30
CA GLU A 87 -4.83 -0.90 0.54
C GLU A 87 -5.05 0.55 0.96
N VAL A 88 -6.28 0.97 1.16
CA VAL A 88 -6.60 2.34 1.55
C VAL A 88 -6.14 2.62 2.98
N LEU A 89 -6.36 1.71 3.91
CA LEU A 89 -5.88 1.88 5.29
C LEU A 89 -4.35 1.93 5.36
N ASN A 90 -3.67 1.12 4.57
CA ASN A 90 -2.20 1.16 4.47
C ASN A 90 -1.72 2.49 3.88
N GLU A 91 -2.43 3.03 2.89
CA GLU A 91 -2.08 4.30 2.27
C GLU A 91 -2.27 5.48 3.23
N VAL A 92 -3.32 5.47 4.03
CA VAL A 92 -3.65 6.57 4.94
C VAL A 92 -2.84 6.49 6.24
N PHE A 93 -2.72 5.33 6.84
CA PHE A 93 -2.12 5.16 8.18
C PHE A 93 -0.80 4.41 8.19
N GLY A 94 -0.42 3.79 7.09
CA GLY A 94 0.78 2.98 7.00
C GLY A 94 1.78 3.53 5.99
N TYR A 95 2.61 2.62 5.49
CA TYR A 95 3.63 2.92 4.49
C TYR A 95 3.19 2.49 3.09
N GLY A 96 1.89 2.62 2.80
CA GLY A 96 1.33 2.36 1.48
C GLY A 96 1.62 0.96 0.95
N PRO A 97 2.05 0.85 -0.33
CA PRO A 97 2.23 -0.45 -0.97
C PRO A 97 3.29 -1.35 -0.33
N ILE A 98 4.27 -0.79 0.39
CA ILE A 98 5.32 -1.58 1.04
C ILE A 98 4.95 -2.06 2.44
N GLN A 99 3.78 -1.68 2.95
CA GLN A 99 3.34 -2.10 4.28
C GLN A 99 3.40 -3.62 4.49
N PRO A 100 2.94 -4.46 3.55
CA PRO A 100 3.05 -5.90 3.72
C PRO A 100 4.49 -6.41 3.85
N LEU A 101 5.44 -5.75 3.19
CA LEU A 101 6.86 -6.11 3.30
C LEU A 101 7.45 -5.71 4.65
N ILE A 102 7.02 -4.57 5.18
CA ILE A 102 7.45 -4.10 6.50
C ILE A 102 6.92 -5.03 7.60
N ASP A 103 5.69 -5.51 7.45
CA ASP A 103 5.05 -6.41 8.40
C ASP A 103 5.58 -7.86 8.32
N ASP A 104 6.28 -8.20 7.25
CA ASP A 104 6.82 -9.54 7.02
C ASP A 104 8.17 -9.70 7.73
N GLU A 105 8.19 -10.50 8.78
CA GLU A 105 9.41 -10.76 9.57
C GLU A 105 10.54 -11.42 8.78
N SER A 106 10.22 -12.09 7.67
CA SER A 106 11.22 -12.71 6.81
C SER A 106 11.97 -11.72 5.92
N VAL A 107 11.44 -10.49 5.78
CA VAL A 107 12.06 -9.43 4.99
C VAL A 107 13.07 -8.67 5.82
N SER A 108 14.34 -8.71 5.41
CA SER A 108 15.44 -8.00 6.06
C SER A 108 15.75 -6.65 5.43
N GLU A 109 15.43 -6.48 4.15
CA GLU A 109 15.72 -5.25 3.41
C GLU A 109 14.70 -5.05 2.29
N ILE A 110 14.33 -3.80 2.06
CA ILE A 110 13.43 -3.38 0.97
C ILE A 110 14.19 -2.39 0.09
N MET A 111 14.25 -2.65 -1.20
CA MET A 111 14.94 -1.81 -2.18
C MET A 111 13.95 -1.31 -3.21
N VAL A 112 13.74 0.00 -3.24
CA VAL A 112 12.83 0.64 -4.19
C VAL A 112 13.66 1.27 -5.30
N ASN A 113 13.62 0.69 -6.50
CA ASN A 113 14.36 1.16 -7.67
C ASN A 113 13.48 1.95 -8.66
N GLY A 114 12.25 2.22 -8.27
CA GLY A 114 11.27 2.92 -9.09
C GLY A 114 9.87 2.53 -8.65
N PRO A 115 8.82 3.17 -9.20
CA PRO A 115 7.44 2.87 -8.78
C PRO A 115 7.02 1.43 -9.05
N ASP A 116 7.53 0.81 -10.08
CA ASP A 116 7.16 -0.56 -10.48
C ASP A 116 8.24 -1.59 -10.17
N VAL A 117 9.35 -1.19 -9.55
CA VAL A 117 10.48 -2.10 -9.29
C VAL A 117 10.86 -2.02 -7.81
N VAL A 118 10.30 -2.92 -7.03
CA VAL A 118 10.55 -3.05 -5.61
C VAL A 118 11.08 -4.45 -5.31
N TYR A 119 12.29 -4.52 -4.80
CA TYR A 119 12.91 -5.78 -4.37
C TYR A 119 12.85 -5.92 -2.86
N ALA A 120 12.78 -7.16 -2.40
CA ALA A 120 12.90 -7.49 -0.99
C ALA A 120 13.96 -8.56 -0.81
N GLU A 121 14.74 -8.45 0.25
CA GLU A 121 15.66 -9.49 0.66
C GLU A 121 14.98 -10.37 1.70
N ARG A 122 14.87 -11.67 1.41
CA ARG A 122 14.34 -12.69 2.31
C ARG A 122 15.37 -13.80 2.45
N ARG A 123 15.81 -14.04 3.67
CA ARG A 123 16.73 -15.14 3.99
C ARG A 123 17.98 -15.13 3.11
N GLY A 124 18.56 -13.94 2.90
CA GLY A 124 19.75 -13.77 2.07
C GLY A 124 19.51 -13.77 0.57
N ARG A 125 18.26 -13.84 0.12
CA ARG A 125 17.91 -13.82 -1.31
C ARG A 125 17.16 -12.53 -1.66
N ILE A 126 17.59 -11.90 -2.73
CA ILE A 126 16.94 -10.71 -3.27
C ILE A 126 15.90 -11.17 -4.30
N GLU A 127 14.65 -10.78 -4.06
CA GLU A 127 13.51 -11.14 -4.91
C GLU A 127 12.79 -9.90 -5.38
N LEU A 128 12.38 -9.90 -6.65
CA LEU A 128 11.46 -8.87 -7.16
C LEU A 128 10.08 -9.13 -6.58
N THR A 129 9.50 -8.13 -5.96
CA THR A 129 8.15 -8.21 -5.40
C THR A 129 7.10 -7.75 -6.41
N ASP A 130 5.83 -8.01 -6.11
CA ASP A 130 4.68 -7.52 -6.87
C ASP A 130 4.22 -6.12 -6.44
N VAL A 131 4.94 -5.51 -5.53
CA VAL A 131 4.62 -4.18 -5.00
C VAL A 131 4.81 -3.12 -6.07
N VAL A 132 3.81 -2.28 -6.26
CA VAL A 132 3.78 -1.21 -7.26
C VAL A 132 3.29 0.07 -6.61
N PHE A 133 4.00 1.16 -6.85
CA PHE A 133 3.56 2.52 -6.53
C PHE A 133 2.88 3.14 -7.75
N ALA A 134 2.07 4.17 -7.53
CA ALA A 134 1.38 4.86 -8.61
C ALA A 134 2.35 5.61 -9.53
N ASP A 135 3.34 6.29 -8.95
CA ASP A 135 4.33 7.10 -9.65
C ASP A 135 5.52 7.40 -8.72
N ASP A 136 6.49 8.19 -9.21
CA ASP A 136 7.66 8.59 -8.44
C ASP A 136 7.30 9.46 -7.23
N GLU A 137 6.29 10.31 -7.35
CA GLU A 137 5.84 11.14 -6.24
C GLU A 137 5.23 10.31 -5.13
N HIS A 138 4.52 9.26 -5.46
CA HIS A 138 3.99 8.31 -4.49
C HIS A 138 5.12 7.62 -3.73
N VAL A 139 6.15 7.17 -4.41
CA VAL A 139 7.37 6.61 -3.79
C VAL A 139 7.95 7.62 -2.81
N LYS A 140 8.12 8.85 -3.23
CA LYS A 140 8.70 9.91 -2.40
C LYS A 140 7.88 10.17 -1.14
N ARG A 141 6.56 10.26 -1.26
CA ARG A 141 5.68 10.46 -0.09
C ARG A 141 5.81 9.35 0.94
N VAL A 142 5.86 8.11 0.49
CA VAL A 142 6.00 6.96 1.39
C VAL A 142 7.37 6.96 2.05
N LEU A 143 8.43 7.21 1.29
CA LEU A 143 9.78 7.28 1.83
C LEU A 143 9.94 8.44 2.82
N ASP A 144 9.35 9.59 2.54
CA ASP A 144 9.34 10.73 3.46
C ASP A 144 8.68 10.37 4.80
N ARG A 145 7.61 9.58 4.79
CA ARG A 145 6.98 9.08 6.02
C ARG A 145 7.92 8.21 6.86
N ILE A 146 8.73 7.41 6.21
CA ILE A 146 9.68 6.53 6.89
C ILE A 146 10.80 7.33 7.55
N VAL A 147 11.34 8.31 6.83
CA VAL A 147 12.52 9.07 7.29
C VAL A 147 12.18 10.27 8.14
N SER A 148 11.00 10.87 7.98
CA SER A 148 10.59 12.06 8.72
C SER A 148 10.67 11.89 10.24
N PRO A 149 10.21 10.77 10.84
CA PRO A 149 10.36 10.55 12.28
C PRO A 149 11.81 10.43 12.73
N LEU A 150 12.73 10.10 11.82
CA LEU A 150 14.16 9.94 12.11
C LEU A 150 14.95 11.23 11.86
N GLY A 151 14.29 12.31 11.43
CA GLY A 151 14.94 13.58 11.13
C GLY A 151 15.89 13.54 9.94
N ARG A 152 15.79 12.53 9.09
CA ARG A 152 16.63 12.39 7.90
C ARG A 152 15.94 12.96 6.67
N ARG A 153 16.73 13.58 5.80
CA ARG A 153 16.26 14.01 4.48
C ARG A 153 16.53 12.91 3.45
N ILE A 154 15.59 12.77 2.54
CA ILE A 154 15.80 11.99 1.32
C ILE A 154 16.23 12.96 0.24
N ASP A 155 17.42 12.75 -0.25
CA ASP A 155 17.94 13.49 -1.40
C ASP A 155 17.63 12.73 -2.70
#